data_1d94a6261d801a67ea101c153f615ead
#
_entry.id   1d94a6261d801a67ea101c153f615ead
#
_cell.length_a   1.000
_cell.length_b   1.000
_cell.length_c   1.000
_cell.angle_alpha   90.00
_cell.angle_beta   90.00
_cell.angle_gamma   90.00
#
_symmetry.space_group_name_H-M   'P 1'
#
loop_
_entity.id
_entity.type
_entity.pdbx_description
1 polymer ?
#
loop_
_entity_poly.entity_id
_entity_poly.type
_entity_poly.pdbx_seq_one_letter_code
_entity_poly.pdbx_strand_id
1 'polypeptide(L)'
;MNNSISLYAFQQLQKNYAKSQEYVGIYRHQIVSLKTEVAILTEKVRMLQEHANHLTKMLFAPKSEKTTNKSPDVSQGSLLDYFDELPECQQEMNTKQEEEAEAETETITFTRKKRRKKGNEESSPVIDRSLVTLVDHPSEDPTEIGEISDHTCACGANMVKTGEKTVTKIEFVPAHFEEHVYHESIYTCPNCSGDPEHCGPILPAALNNQLLPEALPTNNLLAQLVYNKYCCSLPLYRQNDIFVDLGVELSRASMSRWLLDGSELCMPLCDCLLNQIQLGEILNMDETRLQVLREEARANTTNSHLWYMCGGRDGPCRYFYYSISRSGAVATYLIGPFHGYLQTDGYAGYNAVGNQPGIIHVGCLDHIRRRFVATVNACAQTMPLSVSIAQQILNEIRKVYLVERTLRDQNLPADIFLTNRAEMVQPILSTIESYIDKYLPTTPRSSLLGKALSYAHGQWKFLCNYLLHPGLGPSNQLAENGIRPVAVGRKNYLFAGDPRGAKALACYYSLIETAKANNIRPLTYLTFVFDHIRSTPGDRMSVLLPWNCDLAR
;
A
#
# COMPACT_ATOMS: atom_id res chain seq x y z
N MET A 1 83.08 58.92 1.58
CA MET A 1 82.93 57.98 0.45
C MET A 1 81.47 58.03 0.06
N ASN A 2 81.15 58.74 -1.02
CA ASN A 2 79.80 58.87 -1.52
C ASN A 2 79.39 57.58 -2.27
N ASN A 3 78.45 56.84 -1.72
CA ASN A 3 77.81 55.77 -2.45
C ASN A 3 76.70 56.33 -3.36
N SER A 4 77.07 56.91 -4.49
CA SER A 4 76.15 57.20 -5.57
C SER A 4 75.82 55.86 -6.29
N ILE A 5 74.65 55.27 -5.98
CA ILE A 5 74.09 54.22 -6.81
C ILE A 5 73.99 54.80 -8.22
N SER A 6 74.64 54.17 -9.23
CA SER A 6 74.59 54.65 -10.59
C SER A 6 73.12 54.70 -11.06
N LEU A 7 72.71 55.71 -11.80
CA LEU A 7 71.37 55.89 -12.36
C LEU A 7 70.91 54.63 -13.08
N TYR A 8 71.82 53.90 -13.69
CA TYR A 8 71.56 52.59 -14.34
C TYR A 8 71.16 51.50 -13.35
N ALA A 9 71.84 51.36 -12.20
CA ALA A 9 71.51 50.38 -11.17
C ALA A 9 70.12 50.68 -10.55
N PHE A 10 69.76 51.95 -10.38
CA PHE A 10 68.44 52.35 -9.92
C PHE A 10 67.33 52.02 -10.94
N GLN A 11 67.54 52.26 -12.22
CA GLN A 11 66.61 51.89 -13.29
C GLN A 11 66.43 50.37 -13.40
N GLN A 12 67.49 49.62 -13.22
CA GLN A 12 67.40 48.13 -13.18
C GLN A 12 66.62 47.65 -11.96
N LEU A 13 66.78 48.22 -10.79
CA LEU A 13 66.02 47.96 -9.59
C LEU A 13 64.52 48.25 -9.77
N GLN A 14 64.20 49.42 -10.36
CA GLN A 14 62.82 49.79 -10.68
C GLN A 14 62.17 48.80 -11.66
N LYS A 15 62.89 48.34 -12.69
CA LYS A 15 62.42 47.37 -13.67
C LYS A 15 62.16 45.98 -13.06
N ASN A 16 63.06 45.55 -12.16
CA ASN A 16 62.93 44.30 -11.44
C ASN A 16 61.78 44.37 -10.41
N TYR A 17 61.60 45.52 -9.76
CA TYR A 17 60.46 45.73 -8.85
C TYR A 17 59.11 45.70 -9.59
N ALA A 18 59.00 46.37 -10.74
CA ALA A 18 57.79 46.33 -11.57
C ALA A 18 57.45 44.92 -12.02
N LYS A 19 58.49 44.17 -12.47
CA LYS A 19 58.31 42.73 -12.87
C LYS A 19 57.91 41.87 -11.71
N SER A 20 58.41 42.07 -10.50
CA SER A 20 58.00 41.37 -9.28
C SER A 20 56.56 41.70 -8.90
N GLN A 21 56.11 42.94 -9.05
CA GLN A 21 54.70 43.32 -8.80
C GLN A 21 53.74 42.65 -9.81
N GLU A 22 54.14 42.50 -11.07
CA GLU A 22 53.39 41.79 -12.09
C GLU A 22 53.22 40.31 -11.74
N TYR A 23 54.31 39.65 -11.33
CA TYR A 23 54.24 38.25 -10.85
C TYR A 23 53.36 38.10 -9.60
N VAL A 24 53.41 39.00 -8.65
CA VAL A 24 52.54 39.03 -7.48
C VAL A 24 51.07 39.15 -7.89
N GLY A 25 50.75 39.95 -8.90
CA GLY A 25 49.41 40.08 -9.46
C GLY A 25 48.91 38.76 -10.08
N ILE A 26 49.74 38.12 -10.90
CA ILE A 26 49.45 36.82 -11.54
C ILE A 26 49.20 35.76 -10.48
N TYR A 27 50.08 35.63 -9.48
CA TYR A 27 49.91 34.63 -8.41
C TYR A 27 48.68 34.90 -7.53
N ARG A 28 48.34 36.15 -7.26
CA ARG A 28 47.09 36.47 -6.57
C ARG A 28 45.87 36.03 -7.34
N HIS A 29 45.83 36.20 -8.65
CA HIS A 29 44.74 35.71 -9.51
C HIS A 29 44.67 34.20 -9.51
N GLN A 30 45.82 33.50 -9.62
CA GLN A 30 45.87 32.02 -9.55
C GLN A 30 45.39 31.51 -8.19
N ILE A 31 45.75 32.13 -7.09
CA ILE A 31 45.30 31.75 -5.75
C ILE A 31 43.78 31.91 -5.60
N VAL A 32 43.19 32.99 -6.14
CA VAL A 32 41.73 33.18 -6.12
C VAL A 32 41.03 32.11 -6.96
N SER A 33 41.54 31.82 -8.16
CA SER A 33 40.99 30.76 -9.02
C SER A 33 41.06 29.38 -8.35
N LEU A 34 42.21 29.01 -7.78
CA LEU A 34 42.40 27.74 -7.06
C LEU A 34 41.52 27.64 -5.82
N LYS A 35 41.33 28.72 -5.07
CA LYS A 35 40.40 28.76 -3.93
C LYS A 35 38.96 28.49 -4.37
N THR A 36 38.53 29.03 -5.49
CA THR A 36 37.20 28.81 -6.06
C THR A 36 37.04 27.35 -6.50
N GLU A 37 38.06 26.82 -7.16
CA GLU A 37 38.05 25.41 -7.60
C GLU A 37 38.02 24.43 -6.41
N VAL A 38 38.80 24.67 -5.37
CA VAL A 38 38.78 23.89 -4.12
C VAL A 38 37.40 23.97 -3.46
N ALA A 39 36.75 25.12 -3.43
CA ALA A 39 35.40 25.24 -2.87
C ALA A 39 34.39 24.41 -3.68
N ILE A 40 34.45 24.44 -5.01
CA ILE A 40 33.58 23.62 -5.89
C ILE A 40 33.82 22.14 -5.69
N LEU A 41 35.07 21.71 -5.63
CA LEU A 41 35.46 20.31 -5.40
C LEU A 41 35.02 19.82 -4.01
N THR A 42 35.18 20.64 -2.99
CA THR A 42 34.74 20.33 -1.62
C THR A 42 33.24 20.10 -1.56
N GLU A 43 32.44 20.94 -2.22
CA GLU A 43 31.00 20.78 -2.30
C GLU A 43 30.61 19.51 -3.08
N LYS A 44 31.32 19.21 -4.16
CA LYS A 44 31.09 17.96 -4.93
C LYS A 44 31.39 16.70 -4.12
N VAL A 45 32.48 16.69 -3.32
CA VAL A 45 32.80 15.61 -2.39
C VAL A 45 31.72 15.44 -1.34
N ARG A 46 31.22 16.55 -0.75
CA ARG A 46 30.12 16.52 0.21
C ARG A 46 28.87 15.87 -0.37
N MET A 47 28.48 16.25 -1.59
CA MET A 47 27.32 15.70 -2.28
C MET A 47 27.47 14.20 -2.58
N LEU A 48 28.65 13.75 -3.01
CA LEU A 48 28.92 12.35 -3.26
C LEU A 48 28.87 11.55 -1.95
N GLN A 49 29.30 12.11 -0.85
CA GLN A 49 29.26 11.49 0.46
C GLN A 49 27.82 11.36 0.99
N GLU A 50 26.96 12.37 0.76
CA GLU A 50 25.53 12.30 1.05
C GLU A 50 24.86 11.17 0.24
N HIS A 51 25.15 11.06 -1.06
CA HIS A 51 24.64 9.97 -1.91
C HIS A 51 25.13 8.60 -1.45
N ALA A 52 26.41 8.45 -1.13
CA ALA A 52 26.98 7.20 -0.64
C ALA A 52 26.31 6.77 0.68
N ASN A 53 26.13 7.69 1.63
CA ASN A 53 25.45 7.41 2.90
C ASN A 53 23.98 7.03 2.70
N HIS A 54 23.29 7.68 1.75
CA HIS A 54 21.92 7.33 1.41
C HIS A 54 21.83 5.92 0.84
N LEU A 55 22.67 5.58 -0.12
CA LEU A 55 22.74 4.25 -0.72
C LEU A 55 23.11 3.18 0.32
N THR A 56 24.06 3.46 1.20
CA THR A 56 24.45 2.54 2.27
C THR A 56 23.29 2.25 3.21
N LYS A 57 22.51 3.29 3.62
CA LYS A 57 21.32 3.08 4.43
C LYS A 57 20.24 2.29 3.70
N MET A 58 20.05 2.51 2.39
CA MET A 58 19.09 1.73 1.60
C MET A 58 19.50 0.26 1.48
N LEU A 59 20.80 -0.02 1.37
CA LEU A 59 21.31 -1.39 1.21
C LEU A 59 21.39 -2.17 2.52
N PHE A 60 21.77 -1.50 3.62
CA PHE A 60 22.14 -2.15 4.89
C PHE A 60 21.20 -1.82 6.06
N ALA A 61 20.12 -1.04 5.86
CA ALA A 61 19.13 -0.85 6.90
C ALA A 61 18.47 -2.20 7.24
N PRO A 62 18.32 -2.56 8.52
CA PRO A 62 17.74 -3.83 8.93
C PRO A 62 16.31 -3.93 8.40
N LYS A 63 16.07 -4.85 7.47
CA LYS A 63 14.75 -5.23 6.97
C LYS A 63 14.08 -6.10 8.04
N SER A 64 13.53 -5.51 9.08
CA SER A 64 12.85 -6.25 10.15
C SER A 64 11.37 -6.41 9.81
N GLU A 65 10.92 -7.67 9.67
CA GLU A 65 9.50 -8.04 9.70
C GLU A 65 8.89 -7.96 11.12
N LYS A 66 9.64 -7.52 12.11
CA LYS A 66 9.11 -7.32 13.45
C LYS A 66 8.23 -6.09 13.49
N THR A 67 6.95 -6.29 13.18
CA THR A 67 5.87 -5.49 13.76
C THR A 67 6.02 -5.60 15.27
N THR A 68 6.63 -4.60 15.88
CA THR A 68 6.44 -4.39 17.30
C THR A 68 4.97 -4.04 17.48
N ASN A 69 4.19 -4.99 17.99
CA ASN A 69 2.89 -4.72 18.59
C ASN A 69 3.13 -3.74 19.75
N LYS A 70 3.16 -2.48 19.43
CA LYS A 70 2.90 -1.38 20.34
C LYS A 70 1.57 -0.81 19.92
N SER A 71 0.57 -1.02 20.76
CA SER A 71 -0.61 -0.16 20.82
C SER A 71 -0.15 1.29 20.67
N PRO A 72 -0.92 2.15 19.98
CA PRO A 72 -0.54 3.53 19.76
C PRO A 72 -0.56 4.28 21.08
N ASP A 73 0.53 4.20 21.83
CA ASP A 73 0.80 5.14 22.88
C ASP A 73 1.26 6.44 22.22
N VAL A 74 0.43 7.47 22.35
CA VAL A 74 0.51 8.76 21.68
C VAL A 74 1.64 9.60 22.28
N SER A 75 2.87 9.09 22.31
CA SER A 75 4.07 9.85 22.63
C SER A 75 4.97 10.00 21.42
N GLN A 76 4.96 11.17 20.92
CA GLN A 76 5.91 11.98 20.10
C GLN A 76 6.93 11.34 19.13
N GLY A 77 7.18 10.02 19.11
CA GLY A 77 8.13 9.35 18.20
C GLY A 77 7.49 8.57 17.06
N SER A 78 6.23 8.17 17.19
CA SER A 78 5.61 7.09 16.40
C SER A 78 5.15 7.48 15.00
N LEU A 79 4.99 8.77 14.68
CA LEU A 79 4.54 9.19 13.35
C LEU A 79 5.67 9.14 12.30
N LEU A 80 6.92 9.27 12.72
CA LEU A 80 8.09 9.14 11.83
C LEU A 80 8.42 7.67 11.55
N ASP A 81 8.22 6.78 12.53
CA ASP A 81 8.50 5.34 12.39
C ASP A 81 7.42 4.58 11.59
N TYR A 82 6.18 5.08 11.60
CA TYR A 82 5.06 4.42 10.90
C TYR A 82 5.09 4.59 9.38
N PHE A 83 5.86 5.56 8.87
CA PHE A 83 5.91 5.91 7.45
C PHE A 83 7.20 5.52 6.73
N ASP A 84 8.15 4.87 7.41
CA ASP A 84 9.45 4.48 6.81
C ASP A 84 9.38 3.22 5.92
N GLU A 85 8.23 2.58 5.83
CA GLU A 85 8.10 1.31 5.11
C GLU A 85 7.44 1.43 3.74
N LEU A 86 7.92 2.20 2.82
CA LEU A 86 7.78 1.93 1.37
C LEU A 86 8.50 2.98 0.51
N PRO A 87 9.77 2.84 0.21
CA PRO A 87 10.39 3.60 -0.87
C PRO A 87 10.19 2.86 -2.19
N GLU A 88 9.58 3.52 -3.18
CA GLU A 88 9.58 3.07 -4.58
C GLU A 88 11.00 2.76 -5.10
N CYS A 89 12.02 3.41 -4.54
CA CYS A 89 13.43 3.19 -4.85
C CYS A 89 13.99 1.82 -4.39
N GLN A 90 13.38 1.15 -3.39
CA GLN A 90 13.82 -0.18 -2.95
C GLN A 90 13.36 -1.29 -3.88
N GLN A 91 12.32 -1.05 -4.69
CA GLN A 91 11.84 -2.06 -5.64
C GLN A 91 12.74 -2.24 -6.86
N GLU A 92 13.49 -1.23 -7.28
CA GLU A 92 14.42 -1.34 -8.42
C GLU A 92 15.72 -2.07 -8.09
N MET A 93 16.11 -2.13 -6.82
CA MET A 93 17.36 -2.77 -6.37
C MET A 93 17.19 -4.22 -5.93
N ASN A 94 15.98 -4.65 -5.54
CA ASN A 94 15.74 -6.02 -5.07
C ASN A 94 15.82 -7.07 -6.18
N THR A 95 15.63 -6.69 -7.45
CA THR A 95 15.73 -7.63 -8.59
C THR A 95 17.16 -8.00 -8.98
N LYS A 96 18.16 -7.27 -8.50
CA LYS A 96 19.58 -7.56 -8.80
C LYS A 96 20.35 -8.26 -7.67
N GLN A 97 19.75 -8.40 -6.48
CA GLN A 97 20.46 -8.93 -5.29
C GLN A 97 20.02 -10.34 -4.86
N GLU A 98 18.99 -10.93 -5.50
CA GLU A 98 18.59 -12.31 -5.20
C GLU A 98 19.52 -13.37 -5.82
N GLU A 99 20.43 -12.99 -6.71
CA GLU A 99 21.37 -13.91 -7.35
C GLU A 99 22.74 -14.05 -6.63
N GLU A 100 23.04 -13.22 -5.60
CA GLU A 100 24.38 -13.22 -4.96
C GLU A 100 24.41 -13.58 -3.45
N ALA A 101 23.31 -13.99 -2.83
CA ALA A 101 23.22 -14.20 -1.38
C ALA A 101 23.17 -15.69 -0.95
N GLU A 102 23.97 -16.56 -1.57
CA GLU A 102 24.29 -17.89 -1.03
C GLU A 102 25.77 -17.94 -0.62
N ALA A 103 26.15 -17.30 0.49
CA ALA A 103 27.38 -17.67 1.23
C ALA A 103 27.42 -16.99 2.61
N GLU A 104 27.65 -17.85 3.60
CA GLU A 104 28.21 -17.61 4.94
C GLU A 104 27.35 -17.04 6.05
N THR A 105 26.88 -17.96 6.89
CA THR A 105 26.32 -17.70 8.22
C THR A 105 27.42 -17.75 9.28
N GLU A 106 27.77 -16.63 9.90
CA GLU A 106 28.50 -16.59 11.17
C GLU A 106 27.53 -16.33 12.35
N THR A 107 27.61 -17.19 13.35
CA THR A 107 26.78 -17.16 14.56
C THR A 107 27.39 -16.22 15.59
N ILE A 108 26.76 -15.08 15.90
CA ILE A 108 27.16 -14.18 16.97
C ILE A 108 26.22 -14.34 18.15
N THR A 109 26.73 -14.80 19.29
CA THR A 109 26.01 -14.98 20.56
C THR A 109 26.00 -13.69 21.37
N PHE A 110 24.81 -13.14 21.65
CA PHE A 110 24.63 -12.01 22.56
C PHE A 110 23.99 -12.43 23.88
N THR A 111 24.65 -12.10 25.00
CA THR A 111 24.09 -12.27 26.36
C THR A 111 23.15 -11.11 26.70
N ARG A 112 21.86 -11.42 26.93
CA ARG A 112 20.80 -10.45 27.25
C ARG A 112 20.55 -10.39 28.76
N LYS A 113 20.67 -9.21 29.38
CA LYS A 113 20.23 -8.97 30.78
C LYS A 113 18.70 -9.16 30.90
N LYS A 114 18.27 -10.03 31.83
CA LYS A 114 16.86 -10.28 32.13
C LYS A 114 16.17 -8.99 32.62
N ARG A 115 15.19 -8.50 31.90
CA ARG A 115 14.21 -7.51 32.38
C ARG A 115 13.15 -8.22 33.20
N ARG A 116 12.82 -7.65 34.39
CA ARG A 116 11.70 -8.10 35.22
C ARG A 116 10.40 -8.05 34.40
N LYS A 117 9.68 -9.17 34.37
CA LYS A 117 8.34 -9.29 33.76
C LYS A 117 7.36 -8.40 34.56
N LYS A 118 6.80 -7.35 33.96
CA LYS A 118 5.47 -6.85 34.32
C LYS A 118 4.48 -7.87 33.78
N GLY A 119 3.53 -8.29 34.64
CA GLY A 119 2.52 -9.27 34.26
C GLY A 119 1.78 -8.79 32.98
N ASN A 120 1.77 -9.64 31.97
CA ASN A 120 0.86 -9.49 30.84
C ASN A 120 -0.53 -9.84 31.38
N GLU A 121 -1.39 -8.85 31.54
CA GLU A 121 -2.83 -9.09 31.41
C GLU A 121 -3.05 -9.44 29.93
N GLU A 122 -3.30 -10.72 29.64
CA GLU A 122 -3.76 -11.14 28.34
C GLU A 122 -5.12 -10.46 28.10
N SER A 123 -5.23 -9.65 27.06
CA SER A 123 -6.51 -9.09 26.64
C SER A 123 -7.44 -10.25 26.31
N SER A 124 -8.63 -10.26 26.91
CA SER A 124 -9.66 -11.26 26.60
C SER A 124 -9.92 -11.29 25.10
N PRO A 125 -10.02 -12.48 24.47
CA PRO A 125 -10.27 -12.59 23.04
C PRO A 125 -11.64 -11.97 22.71
N VAL A 126 -11.69 -11.22 21.61
CA VAL A 126 -12.96 -10.73 21.05
C VAL A 126 -13.58 -11.88 20.24
N ILE A 127 -14.71 -12.41 20.69
CA ILE A 127 -15.43 -13.53 20.06
C ILE A 127 -16.69 -12.99 19.40
N ASP A 128 -16.77 -13.13 18.07
CA ASP A 128 -18.01 -12.87 17.34
C ASP A 128 -18.96 -14.05 17.46
N ARG A 129 -19.94 -13.91 18.34
CA ARG A 129 -20.92 -14.97 18.67
C ARG A 129 -21.83 -15.35 17.49
N SER A 130 -21.89 -14.59 16.42
CA SER A 130 -22.64 -14.96 15.22
C SER A 130 -21.92 -16.01 14.36
N LEU A 131 -20.62 -16.19 14.57
CA LEU A 131 -19.78 -17.10 13.79
C LEU A 131 -19.21 -18.26 14.58
N VAL A 132 -19.25 -18.18 15.90
CA VAL A 132 -18.66 -19.21 16.79
C VAL A 132 -19.78 -19.98 17.44
N THR A 133 -19.81 -21.29 17.20
CA THR A 133 -20.75 -22.20 17.85
C THR A 133 -20.39 -22.32 19.33
N LEU A 134 -21.36 -22.07 20.21
CA LEU A 134 -21.20 -22.32 21.62
C LEU A 134 -21.50 -23.80 21.88
N VAL A 135 -20.51 -24.51 22.40
CA VAL A 135 -20.70 -25.87 22.93
C VAL A 135 -20.66 -25.76 24.46
N ASP A 136 -21.78 -26.00 25.10
CA ASP A 136 -21.88 -25.98 26.55
C ASP A 136 -21.65 -27.38 27.11
N HIS A 137 -20.72 -27.50 28.03
CA HIS A 137 -20.45 -28.71 28.76
C HIS A 137 -20.95 -28.51 30.18
N PRO A 138 -22.15 -29.00 30.51
CA PRO A 138 -22.69 -28.92 31.87
C PRO A 138 -21.75 -29.63 32.83
N SER A 139 -21.70 -29.18 34.08
CA SER A 139 -20.92 -29.83 35.12
C SER A 139 -21.49 -31.25 35.35
N GLU A 140 -20.72 -32.26 34.99
CA GLU A 140 -21.02 -33.63 35.33
C GLU A 140 -20.91 -33.77 36.85
N ASP A 141 -21.93 -34.42 37.46
CA ASP A 141 -21.89 -34.66 38.92
C ASP A 141 -20.78 -35.71 39.18
N PRO A 142 -19.80 -35.41 40.06
CA PRO A 142 -18.65 -36.30 40.29
C PRO A 142 -19.01 -37.70 40.75
N THR A 143 -20.28 -37.93 41.11
CA THR A 143 -20.79 -39.23 41.49
C THR A 143 -20.97 -40.23 40.33
N GLU A 144 -20.99 -39.78 39.07
CA GLU A 144 -21.11 -40.66 37.91
C GLU A 144 -19.74 -41.08 37.30
N ILE A 145 -18.66 -40.34 37.60
CA ILE A 145 -17.30 -40.68 37.18
C ILE A 145 -16.60 -41.35 38.35
N GLY A 146 -16.69 -42.63 38.48
CA GLY A 146 -16.25 -43.54 39.51
C GLY A 146 -14.88 -43.39 40.21
N GLU A 147 -14.27 -42.21 40.34
CA GLU A 147 -12.93 -42.04 40.86
C GLU A 147 -12.75 -41.00 41.99
N ILE A 148 -13.77 -40.24 42.40
CA ILE A 148 -13.61 -39.30 43.57
C ILE A 148 -14.83 -39.42 44.49
N SER A 149 -14.80 -40.39 45.39
CA SER A 149 -15.87 -40.61 46.39
C SER A 149 -15.72 -39.81 47.67
N ASP A 150 -14.70 -38.98 47.86
CA ASP A 150 -14.49 -38.31 49.13
C ASP A 150 -14.30 -36.79 48.97
N HIS A 151 -15.41 -36.05 48.92
CA HIS A 151 -15.40 -34.60 49.17
C HIS A 151 -15.36 -34.34 50.69
N THR A 152 -14.49 -35.05 51.38
CA THR A 152 -14.30 -34.87 52.82
C THR A 152 -13.10 -33.93 53.09
N CYS A 153 -13.34 -32.85 53.82
CA CYS A 153 -12.29 -31.98 54.26
C CYS A 153 -11.33 -32.73 55.19
N ALA A 154 -10.07 -32.31 55.27
CA ALA A 154 -9.09 -32.87 56.21
C ALA A 154 -9.54 -32.84 57.69
N CYS A 155 -10.57 -32.07 58.02
CA CYS A 155 -11.23 -32.07 59.35
C CYS A 155 -12.33 -33.09 59.54
N GLY A 156 -12.61 -33.92 58.51
CA GLY A 156 -13.64 -34.96 58.54
C GLY A 156 -15.07 -34.53 58.18
N ALA A 157 -15.27 -33.25 57.81
CA ALA A 157 -16.59 -32.74 57.42
C ALA A 157 -16.83 -32.92 55.93
N ASN A 158 -18.07 -33.28 55.50
CA ASN A 158 -18.45 -33.33 54.11
C ASN A 158 -18.46 -31.92 53.49
N MET A 159 -17.79 -31.75 52.34
CA MET A 159 -17.79 -30.48 51.59
C MET A 159 -19.15 -30.29 50.88
N VAL A 160 -19.63 -29.05 50.88
CA VAL A 160 -20.86 -28.64 50.19
C VAL A 160 -20.49 -27.76 49.02
N LYS A 161 -21.10 -27.99 47.86
CA LYS A 161 -20.93 -27.17 46.63
C LYS A 161 -21.38 -25.73 46.94
N THR A 162 -20.45 -24.78 46.98
CA THR A 162 -20.73 -23.37 47.32
C THR A 162 -20.74 -22.45 46.07
N GLY A 163 -20.39 -22.97 44.89
CA GLY A 163 -20.37 -22.18 43.67
C GLY A 163 -19.86 -22.97 42.48
N GLU A 164 -19.91 -22.33 41.35
CA GLU A 164 -19.46 -22.87 40.07
C GLU A 164 -18.50 -21.89 39.40
N LYS A 165 -17.39 -22.37 38.86
CA LYS A 165 -16.43 -21.56 38.10
C LYS A 165 -16.51 -21.94 36.62
N THR A 166 -16.93 -21.00 35.79
CA THR A 166 -16.93 -21.18 34.33
C THR A 166 -15.52 -20.93 33.75
N VAL A 167 -15.04 -21.87 32.95
CA VAL A 167 -13.77 -21.75 32.20
C VAL A 167 -14.09 -21.86 30.74
N THR A 168 -13.81 -20.82 29.96
CA THR A 168 -14.01 -20.82 28.50
C THR A 168 -12.71 -21.25 27.82
N LYS A 169 -12.82 -22.21 26.90
CA LYS A 169 -11.76 -22.62 25.97
C LYS A 169 -12.23 -22.35 24.55
N ILE A 170 -11.31 -22.12 23.63
CA ILE A 170 -11.61 -21.93 22.21
C ILE A 170 -10.92 -23.07 21.46
N GLU A 171 -11.71 -23.83 20.71
CA GLU A 171 -11.22 -24.92 19.87
C GLU A 171 -11.32 -24.51 18.41
N PHE A 172 -10.29 -24.83 17.61
CA PHE A 172 -10.34 -24.72 16.16
C PHE A 172 -10.78 -26.07 15.57
N VAL A 173 -11.97 -26.09 14.97
CA VAL A 173 -12.48 -27.26 14.24
C VAL A 173 -12.05 -27.10 12.78
N PRO A 174 -11.24 -28.01 12.22
CA PRO A 174 -10.79 -27.94 10.84
C PRO A 174 -11.97 -27.93 9.86
N ALA A 175 -11.83 -27.14 8.77
CA ALA A 175 -12.76 -27.20 7.65
C ALA A 175 -12.76 -28.61 7.00
N HIS A 176 -13.87 -29.02 6.41
CA HIS A 176 -13.99 -30.25 5.65
C HIS A 176 -14.64 -29.98 4.30
N PHE A 177 -14.50 -30.92 3.36
CA PHE A 177 -15.17 -30.89 2.09
C PHE A 177 -16.48 -31.73 2.16
N GLU A 178 -17.49 -31.27 1.41
CA GLU A 178 -18.72 -32.00 1.18
C GLU A 178 -18.82 -32.30 -0.32
N GLU A 179 -19.12 -33.56 -0.68
CA GLU A 179 -19.36 -33.96 -2.06
C GLU A 179 -20.87 -33.89 -2.34
N HIS A 180 -21.26 -32.96 -3.22
CA HIS A 180 -22.65 -32.82 -3.64
C HIS A 180 -22.86 -33.50 -4.97
N VAL A 181 -23.71 -34.55 -5.00
CA VAL A 181 -24.04 -35.30 -6.21
C VAL A 181 -25.40 -34.84 -6.73
N TYR A 182 -25.41 -34.31 -7.93
CA TYR A 182 -26.61 -33.84 -8.61
C TYR A 182 -26.98 -34.83 -9.74
N HIS A 183 -28.24 -35.24 -9.79
CA HIS A 183 -28.75 -36.14 -10.83
C HIS A 183 -29.51 -35.32 -11.87
N GLU A 184 -29.07 -35.38 -13.13
CA GLU A 184 -29.67 -34.69 -14.26
C GLU A 184 -30.60 -35.63 -15.00
N SER A 185 -31.83 -35.17 -15.28
CA SER A 185 -32.76 -35.90 -16.13
C SER A 185 -32.57 -35.51 -17.59
N ILE A 186 -32.32 -36.48 -18.46
CA ILE A 186 -32.17 -36.27 -19.90
C ILE A 186 -33.51 -36.49 -20.57
N TYR A 187 -34.03 -35.50 -21.25
CA TYR A 187 -35.26 -35.60 -22.03
C TYR A 187 -34.95 -35.61 -23.52
N THR A 188 -35.57 -36.55 -24.23
CA THR A 188 -35.43 -36.68 -25.69
C THR A 188 -36.81 -36.60 -26.31
N CYS A 189 -37.01 -35.74 -27.29
CA CYS A 189 -38.24 -35.68 -28.05
C CYS A 189 -38.34 -36.89 -29.01
N PRO A 190 -39.38 -37.70 -28.95
CA PRO A 190 -39.50 -38.84 -29.86
C PRO A 190 -39.70 -38.46 -31.33
N ASN A 191 -40.16 -37.24 -31.59
CA ASN A 191 -40.44 -36.76 -32.96
C ASN A 191 -39.27 -35.99 -33.60
N CYS A 192 -38.39 -35.36 -32.79
CA CYS A 192 -37.23 -34.57 -33.27
C CYS A 192 -35.92 -35.08 -32.63
N SER A 193 -35.82 -36.41 -32.42
CA SER A 193 -34.65 -37.04 -31.81
C SER A 193 -33.40 -36.77 -32.63
N GLY A 194 -32.47 -35.99 -32.06
CA GLY A 194 -31.20 -35.61 -32.70
C GLY A 194 -31.05 -34.12 -32.95
N ASP A 195 -32.05 -33.29 -32.69
CA ASP A 195 -31.90 -31.83 -32.76
C ASP A 195 -31.36 -31.29 -31.42
N PRO A 196 -30.12 -30.78 -31.37
CA PRO A 196 -29.51 -30.28 -30.14
C PRO A 196 -30.25 -29.07 -29.52
N GLU A 197 -31.07 -28.36 -30.30
CA GLU A 197 -31.84 -27.20 -29.81
C GLU A 197 -33.10 -27.62 -29.04
N HIS A 198 -33.60 -28.90 -29.28
CA HIS A 198 -34.84 -29.40 -28.69
C HIS A 198 -34.66 -30.60 -27.76
N CYS A 199 -33.46 -31.17 -27.72
CA CYS A 199 -33.16 -32.37 -26.93
C CYS A 199 -31.85 -32.18 -26.16
N GLY A 200 -31.87 -32.27 -24.84
CA GLY A 200 -30.67 -32.15 -24.02
C GLY A 200 -30.94 -32.39 -22.54
N PRO A 201 -29.90 -32.38 -21.73
CA PRO A 201 -30.04 -32.45 -20.27
C PRO A 201 -30.70 -31.17 -19.74
N ILE A 202 -31.64 -31.36 -18.82
CA ILE A 202 -32.20 -30.22 -18.05
C ILE A 202 -31.42 -30.16 -16.76
N LEU A 203 -30.66 -29.06 -16.60
CA LEU A 203 -29.89 -28.80 -15.38
C LEU A 203 -30.84 -28.76 -14.16
N PRO A 204 -30.48 -29.39 -13.04
CA PRO A 204 -31.20 -29.23 -11.79
C PRO A 204 -31.30 -27.76 -11.41
N ALA A 205 -32.43 -27.34 -10.86
CA ALA A 205 -32.64 -25.94 -10.45
C ALA A 205 -31.55 -25.45 -9.49
N ALA A 206 -30.98 -26.33 -8.69
CA ALA A 206 -29.88 -26.04 -7.77
C ALA A 206 -28.58 -25.61 -8.49
N LEU A 207 -28.38 -26.03 -9.74
CA LEU A 207 -27.19 -25.65 -10.54
C LEU A 207 -27.39 -24.37 -11.32
N ASN A 208 -28.62 -23.88 -11.52
CA ASN A 208 -28.89 -22.66 -12.27
C ASN A 208 -28.24 -21.41 -11.66
N ASN A 209 -28.03 -21.39 -10.34
CA ASN A 209 -27.41 -20.27 -9.63
C ASN A 209 -25.91 -20.45 -9.42
N GLN A 210 -25.31 -21.54 -9.91
CA GLN A 210 -23.86 -21.69 -9.85
C GLN A 210 -23.20 -20.78 -10.86
N LEU A 211 -22.13 -20.08 -10.45
CA LEU A 211 -21.36 -19.20 -11.35
C LEU A 211 -20.79 -19.99 -12.54
N LEU A 212 -20.30 -21.19 -12.26
CA LEU A 212 -19.72 -22.12 -13.25
C LEU A 212 -20.44 -23.48 -13.15
N PRO A 213 -21.65 -23.65 -13.72
CA PRO A 213 -22.48 -24.86 -13.49
C PRO A 213 -21.82 -26.14 -13.96
N GLU A 214 -21.02 -26.10 -15.02
CA GLU A 214 -20.31 -27.25 -15.59
C GLU A 214 -18.95 -27.53 -14.93
N ALA A 215 -18.51 -26.65 -14.01
CA ALA A 215 -17.26 -26.83 -13.30
C ALA A 215 -17.45 -27.56 -11.96
N LEU A 216 -16.40 -28.19 -11.48
CA LEU A 216 -16.42 -28.92 -10.21
C LEU A 216 -16.76 -28.04 -8.97
N PRO A 217 -16.25 -26.81 -8.82
CA PRO A 217 -16.46 -26.05 -7.60
C PRO A 217 -17.87 -25.48 -7.51
N THR A 218 -18.47 -25.59 -6.33
CA THR A 218 -19.60 -24.75 -5.96
C THR A 218 -19.20 -23.29 -5.84
N ASN A 219 -20.15 -22.36 -5.81
CA ASN A 219 -19.88 -20.94 -5.59
C ASN A 219 -19.10 -20.68 -4.29
N ASN A 220 -19.38 -21.45 -3.24
CA ASN A 220 -18.67 -21.36 -1.97
C ASN A 220 -17.19 -21.75 -2.11
N LEU A 221 -16.89 -22.89 -2.74
CA LEU A 221 -15.50 -23.31 -2.97
C LEU A 221 -14.77 -22.32 -3.86
N LEU A 222 -15.40 -21.80 -4.91
CA LEU A 222 -14.81 -20.79 -5.78
C LEU A 222 -14.52 -19.49 -5.02
N ALA A 223 -15.46 -19.02 -4.19
CA ALA A 223 -15.27 -17.85 -3.34
C ALA A 223 -14.12 -18.04 -2.34
N GLN A 224 -14.01 -19.25 -1.77
CA GLN A 224 -12.91 -19.60 -0.87
C GLN A 224 -11.55 -19.59 -1.58
N LEU A 225 -11.47 -20.11 -2.81
CA LEU A 225 -10.24 -20.06 -3.62
C LEU A 225 -9.79 -18.62 -3.90
N VAL A 226 -10.75 -17.74 -4.26
CA VAL A 226 -10.51 -16.32 -4.50
C VAL A 226 -10.06 -15.62 -3.20
N TYR A 227 -10.79 -15.85 -2.11
CA TYR A 227 -10.49 -15.27 -0.80
C TYR A 227 -9.08 -15.66 -0.33
N ASN A 228 -8.75 -16.95 -0.36
CA ASN A 228 -7.44 -17.43 0.04
C ASN A 228 -6.32 -16.82 -0.80
N LYS A 229 -6.53 -16.72 -2.13
CA LYS A 229 -5.51 -16.20 -3.04
C LYS A 229 -5.27 -14.70 -2.87
N TYR A 230 -6.33 -13.90 -2.77
CA TYR A 230 -6.23 -12.44 -2.85
C TYR A 230 -6.38 -11.72 -1.49
N CYS A 231 -7.07 -12.32 -0.51
CA CYS A 231 -7.11 -11.78 0.86
C CYS A 231 -5.98 -12.34 1.73
N CYS A 232 -5.77 -13.67 1.68
CA CYS A 232 -4.77 -14.35 2.50
C CYS A 232 -3.41 -14.46 1.79
N SER A 233 -3.29 -13.98 0.54
CA SER A 233 -2.06 -14.06 -0.29
C SER A 233 -1.53 -15.50 -0.44
N LEU A 234 -2.44 -16.50 -0.44
CA LEU A 234 -2.11 -17.91 -0.49
C LEU A 234 -2.12 -18.42 -1.94
N PRO A 235 -0.97 -18.75 -2.56
CA PRO A 235 -0.93 -19.25 -3.93
C PRO A 235 -1.68 -20.57 -4.10
N LEU A 236 -2.19 -20.87 -5.31
CA LEU A 236 -3.01 -22.04 -5.58
C LEU A 236 -2.32 -23.37 -5.24
N TYR A 237 -0.99 -23.46 -5.39
CA TYR A 237 -0.28 -24.70 -5.03
C TYR A 237 -0.32 -24.97 -3.53
N ARG A 238 -0.19 -23.93 -2.68
CA ARG A 238 -0.31 -24.09 -1.22
C ARG A 238 -1.75 -24.38 -0.79
N GLN A 239 -2.73 -23.84 -1.53
CA GLN A 239 -4.14 -24.20 -1.29
C GLN A 239 -4.37 -25.68 -1.59
N ASN A 240 -3.80 -26.20 -2.69
CA ASN A 240 -3.88 -27.63 -2.99
C ASN A 240 -3.24 -28.49 -1.90
N ASP A 241 -2.05 -28.09 -1.38
CA ASP A 241 -1.40 -28.83 -0.31
C ASP A 241 -2.34 -28.96 0.92
N ILE A 242 -2.99 -27.85 1.32
CA ILE A 242 -3.98 -27.85 2.41
C ILE A 242 -5.20 -28.75 2.06
N PHE A 243 -5.67 -28.72 0.81
CA PHE A 243 -6.83 -29.49 0.39
C PHE A 243 -6.53 -31.00 0.35
N VAL A 244 -5.31 -31.38 -0.02
CA VAL A 244 -4.83 -32.77 0.06
C VAL A 244 -4.87 -33.29 1.50
N ASP A 245 -4.45 -32.49 2.47
CA ASP A 245 -4.55 -32.83 3.89
C ASP A 245 -6.01 -33.01 4.36
N LEU A 246 -6.97 -32.38 3.66
CA LEU A 246 -8.41 -32.51 3.90
C LEU A 246 -9.07 -33.57 3.00
N GLY A 247 -8.30 -34.36 2.24
CA GLY A 247 -8.76 -35.47 1.43
C GLY A 247 -9.17 -35.14 0.00
N VAL A 248 -8.92 -33.92 -0.51
CA VAL A 248 -9.28 -33.50 -1.88
C VAL A 248 -8.07 -32.94 -2.62
N GLU A 249 -7.72 -33.54 -3.75
CA GLU A 249 -6.65 -33.06 -4.63
C GLU A 249 -7.23 -32.27 -5.80
N LEU A 250 -6.89 -30.98 -5.94
CA LEU A 250 -7.32 -30.11 -7.02
C LEU A 250 -6.13 -29.63 -7.86
N SER A 251 -6.16 -29.90 -9.16
CA SER A 251 -5.06 -29.44 -10.02
C SER A 251 -4.95 -27.91 -10.07
N ARG A 252 -3.73 -27.36 -10.02
CA ARG A 252 -3.50 -25.91 -10.15
C ARG A 252 -4.08 -25.36 -11.46
N ALA A 253 -4.03 -26.15 -12.54
CA ALA A 253 -4.56 -25.74 -13.83
C ALA A 253 -6.08 -25.57 -13.79
N SER A 254 -6.80 -26.52 -13.15
CA SER A 254 -8.26 -26.44 -12.96
C SER A 254 -8.64 -25.25 -12.09
N MET A 255 -8.03 -25.11 -10.91
CA MET A 255 -8.28 -23.96 -10.04
C MET A 255 -8.01 -22.62 -10.74
N SER A 256 -6.90 -22.54 -11.51
CA SER A 256 -6.57 -21.32 -12.28
C SER A 256 -7.63 -21.01 -13.32
N ARG A 257 -8.08 -22.01 -14.07
CA ARG A 257 -9.14 -21.85 -15.08
C ARG A 257 -10.44 -21.36 -14.45
N TRP A 258 -10.90 -21.96 -13.36
CA TRP A 258 -12.12 -21.53 -12.66
C TRP A 258 -12.05 -20.07 -12.20
N LEU A 259 -10.87 -19.64 -11.68
CA LEU A 259 -10.67 -18.25 -11.30
C LEU A 259 -10.73 -17.31 -12.52
N LEU A 260 -10.17 -17.71 -13.65
CA LEU A 260 -10.21 -16.91 -14.89
C LEU A 260 -11.64 -16.79 -15.41
N ASP A 261 -12.34 -17.92 -15.56
CA ASP A 261 -13.72 -17.98 -16.07
C ASP A 261 -14.69 -17.22 -15.15
N GLY A 262 -14.57 -17.40 -13.82
CA GLY A 262 -15.36 -16.67 -12.84
C GLY A 262 -15.12 -15.16 -12.87
N SER A 263 -13.87 -14.72 -13.08
CA SER A 263 -13.56 -13.30 -13.17
C SER A 263 -14.21 -12.62 -14.38
N GLU A 264 -14.28 -13.30 -15.52
CA GLU A 264 -14.90 -12.76 -16.74
C GLU A 264 -16.39 -12.49 -16.54
N LEU A 265 -17.08 -13.37 -15.82
CA LEU A 265 -18.49 -13.17 -15.47
C LEU A 265 -18.68 -12.00 -14.47
N CYS A 266 -17.67 -11.68 -13.67
CA CYS A 266 -17.72 -10.55 -12.73
C CYS A 266 -17.32 -9.19 -13.34
N MET A 267 -16.78 -9.15 -14.56
CA MET A 267 -16.35 -7.88 -15.18
C MET A 267 -17.44 -6.81 -15.26
N PRO A 268 -18.72 -7.13 -15.63
CA PRO A 268 -19.78 -6.12 -15.66
C PRO A 268 -20.03 -5.43 -14.31
N LEU A 269 -19.83 -6.15 -13.19
CA LEU A 269 -19.91 -5.55 -11.86
C LEU A 269 -18.73 -4.62 -11.58
N CYS A 270 -17.52 -4.96 -12.07
CA CYS A 270 -16.37 -4.08 -12.01
C CYS A 270 -16.58 -2.79 -12.82
N ASP A 271 -17.26 -2.86 -13.97
CA ASP A 271 -17.62 -1.68 -14.75
C ASP A 271 -18.60 -0.77 -13.99
N CYS A 272 -19.53 -1.35 -13.21
CA CYS A 272 -20.38 -0.58 -12.32
C CYS A 272 -19.57 0.15 -11.23
N LEU A 273 -18.52 -0.49 -10.67
CA LEU A 273 -17.62 0.16 -9.70
C LEU A 273 -16.88 1.35 -10.34
N LEU A 274 -16.36 1.18 -11.56
CA LEU A 274 -15.70 2.26 -12.30
C LEU A 274 -16.66 3.44 -12.53
N ASN A 275 -17.88 3.16 -12.97
CA ASN A 275 -18.91 4.18 -13.18
C ASN A 275 -19.22 4.94 -11.88
N GLN A 276 -19.32 4.27 -10.75
CA GLN A 276 -19.54 4.90 -9.45
C GLN A 276 -18.39 5.82 -9.03
N ILE A 277 -17.14 5.42 -9.31
CA ILE A 277 -15.96 6.26 -9.08
C ILE A 277 -16.00 7.51 -9.96
N GLN A 278 -16.31 7.34 -11.25
CA GLN A 278 -16.37 8.43 -12.22
C GLN A 278 -17.49 9.44 -11.96
N LEU A 279 -18.52 9.05 -11.22
CA LEU A 279 -19.62 9.92 -10.78
C LEU A 279 -19.40 10.55 -9.39
N GLY A 280 -18.29 10.23 -8.72
CA GLY A 280 -17.94 10.77 -7.41
C GLY A 280 -17.38 12.19 -7.48
N GLU A 281 -17.23 12.84 -6.33
CA GLU A 281 -16.63 14.18 -6.22
C GLU A 281 -15.11 14.15 -6.00
N ILE A 282 -14.61 13.08 -5.38
CA ILE A 282 -13.19 12.87 -5.09
C ILE A 282 -12.75 11.53 -5.67
N LEU A 283 -11.65 11.59 -6.39
CA LEU A 283 -10.98 10.43 -6.96
C LEU A 283 -9.51 10.42 -6.54
N ASN A 284 -9.07 9.35 -5.90
CA ASN A 284 -7.66 9.09 -5.64
C ASN A 284 -7.14 8.05 -6.62
N MET A 285 -5.97 8.29 -7.20
CA MET A 285 -5.31 7.35 -8.12
C MET A 285 -3.86 7.10 -7.72
N ASP A 286 -3.42 5.88 -8.05
CA ASP A 286 -2.04 5.45 -7.94
C ASP A 286 -1.82 4.22 -8.83
N GLU A 287 -0.59 3.79 -9.10
CA GLU A 287 -0.30 2.59 -9.87
C GLU A 287 0.91 1.84 -9.30
N THR A 288 0.92 0.53 -9.51
CA THR A 288 2.04 -0.33 -9.12
C THR A 288 2.47 -1.23 -10.27
N ARG A 289 3.74 -1.62 -10.27
CA ARG A 289 4.27 -2.57 -11.27
C ARG A 289 3.69 -3.96 -11.05
N LEU A 290 3.39 -4.65 -12.14
CA LEU A 290 2.97 -6.04 -12.16
C LEU A 290 3.72 -6.76 -13.28
N GLN A 291 4.48 -7.80 -12.96
CA GLN A 291 5.04 -8.67 -13.99
C GLN A 291 3.93 -9.55 -14.57
N VAL A 292 3.79 -9.53 -15.88
CA VAL A 292 2.82 -10.35 -16.62
C VAL A 292 3.58 -11.11 -17.70
N LEU A 293 3.40 -12.42 -17.71
CA LEU A 293 4.04 -13.27 -18.70
C LEU A 293 3.18 -13.37 -19.97
N ARG A 294 3.80 -13.81 -21.06
CA ARG A 294 3.09 -14.08 -22.32
C ARG A 294 2.27 -12.90 -22.85
N GLU A 295 2.71 -11.67 -22.60
CA GLU A 295 2.17 -10.50 -23.29
C GLU A 295 2.66 -10.50 -24.74
N GLU A 296 1.77 -10.18 -25.68
CA GLU A 296 2.11 -10.15 -27.09
C GLU A 296 3.22 -9.12 -27.39
N ALA A 297 4.24 -9.53 -28.15
CA ALA A 297 5.39 -8.72 -28.58
C ALA A 297 6.19 -8.09 -27.42
N ARG A 298 6.13 -8.65 -26.19
CA ARG A 298 6.89 -8.15 -25.03
C ARG A 298 7.69 -9.24 -24.34
N ALA A 299 8.86 -8.90 -23.84
CA ALA A 299 9.65 -9.82 -23.02
C ALA A 299 8.98 -10.03 -21.65
N ASN A 300 9.04 -11.27 -21.13
CA ASN A 300 8.47 -11.63 -19.82
C ASN A 300 9.08 -10.86 -18.64
N THR A 301 10.25 -10.23 -18.83
CA THR A 301 10.91 -9.38 -17.84
C THR A 301 10.38 -7.93 -17.83
N THR A 302 9.57 -7.55 -18.82
CA THR A 302 9.00 -6.21 -18.91
C THR A 302 7.85 -6.07 -17.90
N ASN A 303 7.92 -5.03 -17.07
CA ASN A 303 6.83 -4.74 -16.13
C ASN A 303 5.65 -4.08 -16.84
N SER A 304 4.48 -4.60 -16.59
CA SER A 304 3.19 -3.97 -16.81
C SER A 304 2.71 -3.28 -15.54
N HIS A 305 1.54 -2.67 -15.54
CA HIS A 305 1.07 -1.84 -14.42
C HIS A 305 -0.34 -2.24 -14.02
N LEU A 306 -0.56 -2.22 -12.73
CA LEU A 306 -1.87 -2.28 -12.13
C LEU A 306 -2.22 -0.89 -11.61
N TRP A 307 -3.17 -0.24 -12.26
CA TRP A 307 -3.72 1.02 -11.86
C TRP A 307 -4.76 0.82 -10.77
N TYR A 308 -4.81 1.73 -9.85
CA TYR A 308 -5.76 1.73 -8.75
C TYR A 308 -6.50 3.05 -8.68
N MET A 309 -7.79 2.98 -8.46
CA MET A 309 -8.67 4.12 -8.25
C MET A 309 -9.53 3.90 -7.02
N CYS A 310 -9.77 4.94 -6.26
CA CYS A 310 -10.73 4.90 -5.18
C CYS A 310 -11.50 6.21 -5.06
N GLY A 311 -12.76 6.08 -4.71
CA GLY A 311 -13.74 7.16 -4.63
C GLY A 311 -15.13 6.55 -4.53
N GLY A 312 -16.10 7.15 -5.21
CA GLY A 312 -17.46 6.64 -5.34
C GLY A 312 -18.49 7.67 -4.91
N ARG A 313 -19.63 7.69 -5.62
CA ARG A 313 -20.75 8.59 -5.32
C ARG A 313 -21.65 8.05 -4.21
N ASP A 314 -22.09 6.81 -4.35
CA ASP A 314 -23.12 6.22 -3.47
C ASP A 314 -22.50 5.39 -2.33
N GLY A 315 -21.25 4.99 -2.49
CA GLY A 315 -20.47 4.25 -1.50
C GLY A 315 -19.00 4.18 -1.84
N PRO A 316 -18.14 3.81 -0.89
CA PRO A 316 -16.69 3.72 -1.14
C PRO A 316 -16.36 2.59 -2.10
N CYS A 317 -15.85 2.93 -3.27
CA CYS A 317 -15.39 2.02 -4.31
C CYS A 317 -13.87 1.90 -4.34
N ARG A 318 -13.41 0.73 -4.75
CA ARG A 318 -12.01 0.40 -5.04
C ARG A 318 -11.97 -0.31 -6.38
N TYR A 319 -11.19 0.21 -7.32
CA TYR A 319 -11.12 -0.33 -8.68
C TYR A 319 -9.67 -0.51 -9.09
N PHE A 320 -9.38 -1.70 -9.60
CA PHE A 320 -8.08 -2.05 -10.15
C PHE A 320 -8.19 -2.29 -11.64
N TYR A 321 -7.19 -1.83 -12.38
CA TYR A 321 -7.16 -1.99 -13.83
C TYR A 321 -5.76 -2.38 -14.30
N TYR A 322 -5.67 -3.49 -15.02
CA TYR A 322 -4.42 -3.93 -15.64
C TYR A 322 -4.18 -3.20 -16.96
N SER A 323 -2.95 -2.69 -17.12
CA SER A 323 -2.47 -2.10 -18.38
C SER A 323 -1.01 -2.46 -18.63
N ILE A 324 -0.67 -2.66 -19.90
CA ILE A 324 0.73 -2.81 -20.35
C ILE A 324 1.54 -1.51 -20.21
N SER A 325 0.87 -0.38 -20.01
CA SER A 325 1.47 0.96 -20.05
C SER A 325 1.24 1.73 -18.77
N ARG A 326 2.23 2.54 -18.38
CA ARG A 326 2.13 3.58 -17.35
C ARG A 326 1.81 4.95 -17.94
N SER A 327 1.46 5.06 -19.23
CA SER A 327 1.26 6.35 -19.90
C SER A 327 0.05 7.12 -19.34
N GLY A 328 0.10 8.46 -19.42
CA GLY A 328 -1.02 9.33 -19.05
C GLY A 328 -2.31 9.06 -19.86
N ALA A 329 -2.20 8.44 -21.05
CA ALA A 329 -3.36 8.01 -21.82
C ALA A 329 -4.22 6.98 -21.09
N VAL A 330 -3.61 6.10 -20.28
CA VAL A 330 -4.35 5.14 -19.44
C VAL A 330 -5.09 5.89 -18.32
N ALA A 331 -4.45 6.86 -17.68
CA ALA A 331 -5.11 7.69 -16.67
C ALA A 331 -6.31 8.44 -17.29
N THR A 332 -6.14 9.04 -18.48
CA THR A 332 -7.22 9.72 -19.21
C THR A 332 -8.39 8.78 -19.52
N TYR A 333 -8.10 7.57 -19.96
CA TYR A 333 -9.14 6.55 -20.23
C TYR A 333 -9.91 6.19 -18.95
N LEU A 334 -9.20 5.92 -17.84
CA LEU A 334 -9.79 5.49 -16.59
C LEU A 334 -10.64 6.60 -15.93
N ILE A 335 -10.19 7.84 -16.00
CA ILE A 335 -10.92 8.98 -15.44
C ILE A 335 -12.21 9.24 -16.22
N GLY A 336 -12.17 9.07 -17.55
CA GLY A 336 -13.37 9.21 -18.40
C GLY A 336 -14.10 10.54 -18.18
N PRO A 337 -15.42 10.51 -17.87
CA PRO A 337 -16.23 11.70 -17.68
C PRO A 337 -16.16 12.32 -16.29
N PHE A 338 -15.20 11.93 -15.46
CA PHE A 338 -15.08 12.43 -14.08
C PHE A 338 -14.87 13.95 -14.05
N HIS A 339 -15.57 14.62 -13.14
CA HIS A 339 -15.41 16.02 -12.81
C HIS A 339 -15.33 16.16 -11.29
N GLY A 340 -14.30 16.83 -10.79
CA GLY A 340 -14.09 16.97 -9.35
C GLY A 340 -12.61 17.02 -8.95
N TYR A 341 -12.30 16.52 -7.77
CA TYR A 341 -10.96 16.55 -7.20
C TYR A 341 -10.22 15.25 -7.49
N LEU A 342 -9.14 15.36 -8.27
CA LEU A 342 -8.25 14.23 -8.57
C LEU A 342 -7.01 14.31 -7.69
N GLN A 343 -6.88 13.44 -6.70
CA GLN A 343 -5.70 13.37 -5.85
C GLN A 343 -4.76 12.25 -6.29
N THR A 344 -3.50 12.62 -6.56
CA THR A 344 -2.45 11.69 -7.03
C THR A 344 -1.09 12.04 -6.40
N ASP A 345 -0.09 11.22 -6.70
CA ASP A 345 1.30 11.57 -6.51
C ASP A 345 1.79 12.60 -7.56
N GLY A 346 3.08 12.94 -7.52
CA GLY A 346 3.69 13.88 -8.48
C GLY A 346 4.18 13.23 -9.78
N TYR A 347 3.63 12.09 -10.20
CA TYR A 347 4.00 11.47 -11.45
C TYR A 347 3.48 12.29 -12.65
N ALA A 348 4.39 12.58 -13.60
CA ALA A 348 4.09 13.44 -14.75
C ALA A 348 2.96 12.90 -15.66
N GLY A 349 2.69 11.59 -15.62
CA GLY A 349 1.60 10.97 -16.37
C GLY A 349 0.21 11.51 -16.00
N TYR A 350 0.04 12.06 -14.80
CA TYR A 350 -1.22 12.68 -14.36
C TYR A 350 -1.39 14.14 -14.80
N ASN A 351 -0.33 14.80 -15.31
CA ASN A 351 -0.41 16.23 -15.65
C ASN A 351 -1.45 16.53 -16.75
N ALA A 352 -1.52 15.69 -17.78
CA ALA A 352 -2.46 15.88 -18.88
C ALA A 352 -3.92 15.82 -18.40
N VAL A 353 -4.21 14.84 -17.57
CA VAL A 353 -5.53 14.62 -16.97
C VAL A 353 -5.86 15.69 -15.93
N GLY A 354 -4.91 16.01 -15.04
CA GLY A 354 -5.09 17.02 -14.01
C GLY A 354 -5.31 18.45 -14.52
N ASN A 355 -5.01 18.71 -15.80
CA ASN A 355 -5.25 19.98 -16.47
C ASN A 355 -6.55 19.99 -17.32
N GLN A 356 -7.35 18.93 -17.31
CA GLN A 356 -8.62 18.90 -18.04
C GLN A 356 -9.66 19.82 -17.40
N PRO A 357 -10.54 20.43 -18.20
CA PRO A 357 -11.64 21.24 -17.67
C PRO A 357 -12.52 20.42 -16.71
N GLY A 358 -12.85 21.01 -15.57
CA GLY A 358 -13.67 20.36 -14.54
C GLY A 358 -12.91 19.46 -13.58
N ILE A 359 -11.58 19.29 -13.74
CA ILE A 359 -10.73 18.55 -12.81
C ILE A 359 -9.85 19.52 -12.01
N ILE A 360 -9.89 19.37 -10.70
CA ILE A 360 -8.98 20.06 -9.76
C ILE A 360 -7.95 19.04 -9.30
N HIS A 361 -6.73 19.17 -9.80
CA HIS A 361 -5.63 18.27 -9.43
C HIS A 361 -5.13 18.57 -8.03
N VAL A 362 -5.04 17.54 -7.18
CA VAL A 362 -4.60 17.63 -5.77
C VAL A 362 -3.33 16.81 -5.59
N GLY A 363 -2.27 17.45 -5.08
CA GLY A 363 -0.99 16.81 -4.83
C GLY A 363 -0.94 16.05 -3.49
N CYS A 364 0.23 15.43 -3.23
CA CYS A 364 0.47 14.64 -2.03
C CYS A 364 1.64 15.19 -1.21
N LEU A 365 1.38 15.60 0.03
CA LEU A 365 2.40 16.12 0.95
C LEU A 365 3.37 15.02 1.42
N ASP A 366 2.94 13.77 1.51
CA ASP A 366 3.80 12.66 1.91
C ASP A 366 4.94 12.43 0.94
N HIS A 367 4.71 12.57 -0.36
CA HIS A 367 5.77 12.48 -1.36
C HIS A 367 6.80 13.61 -1.23
N ILE A 368 6.36 14.82 -0.90
CA ILE A 368 7.24 15.95 -0.57
C ILE A 368 8.02 15.61 0.71
N ARG A 369 7.33 15.17 1.77
CA ARG A 369 7.92 14.82 3.07
C ARG A 369 9.00 13.75 2.94
N ARG A 370 8.74 12.66 2.21
CA ARG A 370 9.69 11.54 2.02
C ARG A 370 11.03 12.01 1.45
N ARG A 371 11.03 13.00 0.54
CA ARG A 371 12.26 13.55 -0.04
C ARG A 371 13.08 14.33 0.97
N PHE A 372 12.45 15.11 1.86
CA PHE A 372 13.15 15.79 2.95
C PHE A 372 13.66 14.80 4.01
N VAL A 373 12.89 13.77 4.34
CA VAL A 373 13.34 12.68 5.23
C VAL A 373 14.56 11.98 4.65
N ALA A 374 14.60 11.70 3.35
CA ALA A 374 15.77 11.12 2.70
C ALA A 374 17.02 12.00 2.84
N THR A 375 16.86 13.33 2.76
CA THR A 375 17.95 14.30 2.98
C THR A 375 18.48 14.22 4.42
N VAL A 376 17.60 14.20 5.42
CA VAL A 376 18.00 14.10 6.84
C VAL A 376 18.69 12.77 7.11
N ASN A 377 18.12 11.66 6.60
CA ASN A 377 18.65 10.32 6.82
C ASN A 377 20.03 10.10 6.18
N ALA A 378 20.31 10.71 5.05
CA ALA A 378 21.61 10.59 4.38
C ALA A 378 22.76 11.24 5.16
N CYS A 379 22.47 12.27 5.96
CA CYS A 379 23.47 13.12 6.61
C CYS A 379 23.38 13.18 8.14
N ALA A 380 22.65 12.25 8.77
CA ALA A 380 22.32 12.30 10.21
C ALA A 380 23.53 12.37 11.15
N GLN A 381 24.73 11.97 10.70
CA GLN A 381 25.94 11.99 11.52
C GLN A 381 26.69 13.32 11.50
N THR A 382 26.50 14.17 10.49
CA THR A 382 27.31 15.37 10.26
C THR A 382 26.54 16.68 10.45
N MET A 383 25.20 16.62 10.63
CA MET A 383 24.32 17.80 10.80
C MET A 383 24.66 19.01 9.91
N PRO A 384 24.87 18.84 8.58
CA PRO A 384 25.16 19.95 7.70
C PRO A 384 23.95 20.90 7.58
N LEU A 385 24.18 22.11 7.01
CA LEU A 385 23.11 23.09 6.78
C LEU A 385 21.91 22.52 6.00
N SER A 386 22.15 21.61 5.05
CA SER A 386 21.10 20.89 4.31
C SER A 386 20.15 20.11 5.21
N VAL A 387 20.67 19.45 6.26
CA VAL A 387 19.86 18.72 7.27
C VAL A 387 19.05 19.71 8.10
N SER A 388 19.65 20.83 8.54
CA SER A 388 18.94 21.85 9.31
C SER A 388 17.76 22.44 8.52
N ILE A 389 17.95 22.74 7.22
CA ILE A 389 16.88 23.23 6.34
C ILE A 389 15.79 22.19 6.16
N ALA A 390 16.17 20.94 5.84
CA ALA A 390 15.21 19.85 5.68
C ALA A 390 14.40 19.60 6.96
N GLN A 391 15.06 19.67 8.13
CA GLN A 391 14.39 19.47 9.43
C GLN A 391 13.42 20.62 9.76
N GLN A 392 13.73 21.87 9.41
CA GLN A 392 12.80 22.98 9.57
C GLN A 392 11.53 22.75 8.75
N ILE A 393 11.66 22.37 7.48
CA ILE A 393 10.52 22.07 6.60
C ILE A 393 9.71 20.88 7.14
N LEU A 394 10.38 19.82 7.60
CA LEU A 394 9.71 18.65 8.20
C LEU A 394 8.93 19.00 9.47
N ASN A 395 9.45 19.90 10.29
CA ASN A 395 8.75 20.37 11.49
C ASN A 395 7.46 21.13 11.12
N GLU A 396 7.48 21.95 10.09
CA GLU A 396 6.26 22.63 9.60
C GLU A 396 5.27 21.62 8.98
N ILE A 397 5.74 20.67 8.18
CA ILE A 397 4.89 19.59 7.65
C ILE A 397 4.20 18.81 8.79
N ARG A 398 4.92 18.54 9.88
CA ARG A 398 4.35 17.88 11.07
C ARG A 398 3.20 18.71 11.68
N LYS A 399 3.33 20.04 11.72
CA LYS A 399 2.24 20.90 12.22
C LYS A 399 1.00 20.78 11.35
N VAL A 400 1.14 20.72 10.01
CA VAL A 400 0.00 20.50 9.10
C VAL A 400 -0.76 19.23 9.49
N TYR A 401 -0.08 18.09 9.67
CA TYR A 401 -0.73 16.84 10.05
C TYR A 401 -1.39 16.88 11.45
N LEU A 402 -0.77 17.58 12.41
CA LEU A 402 -1.35 17.73 13.74
C LEU A 402 -2.66 18.55 13.68
N VAL A 403 -2.68 19.65 12.96
CA VAL A 403 -3.87 20.49 12.79
C VAL A 403 -4.97 19.70 12.08
N GLU A 404 -4.66 19.03 10.96
CA GLU A 404 -5.61 18.21 10.22
C GLU A 404 -6.25 17.12 11.09
N ARG A 405 -5.45 16.43 11.90
CA ARG A 405 -5.95 15.43 12.85
C ARG A 405 -6.89 16.07 13.88
N THR A 406 -6.46 17.16 14.51
CA THR A 406 -7.27 17.85 15.53
C THR A 406 -8.60 18.31 14.97
N LEU A 407 -8.63 18.85 13.76
CA LEU A 407 -9.86 19.31 13.12
C LEU A 407 -10.80 18.14 12.78
N ARG A 408 -10.25 17.01 12.31
CA ARG A 408 -11.06 15.83 11.99
C ARG A 408 -11.66 15.16 13.22
N ASP A 409 -10.92 15.13 14.33
CA ASP A 409 -11.39 14.56 15.61
C ASP A 409 -12.57 15.36 16.21
N GLN A 410 -12.73 16.64 15.81
CA GLN A 410 -13.83 17.51 16.26
C GLN A 410 -15.17 17.26 15.55
N ASN A 411 -15.21 16.51 14.44
CA ASN A 411 -16.41 16.23 13.65
C ASN A 411 -17.25 17.48 13.31
N LEU A 412 -16.58 18.56 12.90
CA LEU A 412 -17.21 19.84 12.60
C LEU A 412 -18.06 19.78 11.32
N PRO A 413 -19.12 20.63 11.19
CA PRO A 413 -19.77 20.89 9.92
C PRO A 413 -18.76 21.31 8.84
N ALA A 414 -19.04 20.96 7.57
CA ALA A 414 -18.10 21.12 6.46
C ALA A 414 -17.59 22.54 6.25
N ASP A 415 -18.48 23.54 6.38
CA ASP A 415 -18.18 24.97 6.24
C ASP A 415 -17.26 25.46 7.37
N ILE A 416 -17.56 25.09 8.61
CA ILE A 416 -16.75 25.43 9.78
C ILE A 416 -15.39 24.72 9.70
N PHE A 417 -15.38 23.45 9.28
CA PHE A 417 -14.16 22.70 9.09
C PHE A 417 -13.23 23.38 8.06
N LEU A 418 -13.77 23.80 6.91
CA LEU A 418 -12.99 24.47 5.86
C LEU A 418 -12.47 25.83 6.32
N THR A 419 -13.27 26.60 7.05
CA THR A 419 -12.85 27.90 7.60
C THR A 419 -11.71 27.71 8.59
N ASN A 420 -11.85 26.83 9.57
CA ASN A 420 -10.82 26.55 10.56
C ASN A 420 -9.55 25.98 9.91
N ARG A 421 -9.71 25.09 8.92
CA ARG A 421 -8.59 24.57 8.14
C ARG A 421 -7.82 25.67 7.43
N ALA A 422 -8.53 26.59 6.75
CA ALA A 422 -7.90 27.70 6.06
C ALA A 422 -7.13 28.61 7.05
N GLU A 423 -7.74 28.97 8.17
CA GLU A 423 -7.12 29.83 9.18
C GLU A 423 -5.89 29.21 9.84
N MET A 424 -5.92 27.90 10.14
CA MET A 424 -4.86 27.24 10.89
C MET A 424 -3.77 26.66 10.00
N VAL A 425 -4.11 26.15 8.81
CA VAL A 425 -3.16 25.43 7.94
C VAL A 425 -2.49 26.38 6.93
N GLN A 426 -3.21 27.34 6.35
CA GLN A 426 -2.65 28.24 5.34
C GLN A 426 -1.38 28.97 5.80
N PRO A 427 -1.28 29.52 7.03
CA PRO A 427 -0.05 30.16 7.51
C PRO A 427 1.15 29.19 7.58
N ILE A 428 0.89 27.91 7.92
CA ILE A 428 1.94 26.88 7.98
C ILE A 428 2.43 26.57 6.56
N LEU A 429 1.51 26.39 5.60
CA LEU A 429 1.86 26.17 4.20
C LEU A 429 2.65 27.34 3.63
N SER A 430 2.24 28.59 3.90
CA SER A 430 2.97 29.79 3.48
C SER A 430 4.39 29.84 4.08
N THR A 431 4.58 29.35 5.31
CA THR A 431 5.89 29.23 5.93
C THR A 431 6.77 28.21 5.19
N ILE A 432 6.20 27.03 4.84
CA ILE A 432 6.93 26.02 4.07
C ILE A 432 7.31 26.58 2.69
N GLU A 433 6.38 27.22 2.01
CA GLU A 433 6.61 27.86 0.71
C GLU A 433 7.75 28.88 0.78
N SER A 434 7.76 29.73 1.79
CA SER A 434 8.82 30.70 2.01
C SER A 434 10.21 30.07 2.19
N TYR A 435 10.30 28.92 2.84
CA TYR A 435 11.54 28.14 2.94
C TYR A 435 11.96 27.57 1.59
N ILE A 436 11.00 27.03 0.81
CA ILE A 436 11.27 26.50 -0.53
C ILE A 436 11.84 27.62 -1.41
N ASP A 437 11.16 28.75 -1.49
CA ASP A 437 11.56 29.90 -2.34
C ASP A 437 12.90 30.50 -1.92
N LYS A 438 13.17 30.56 -0.62
CA LYS A 438 14.43 31.07 -0.07
C LYS A 438 15.61 30.18 -0.43
N TYR A 439 15.47 28.86 -0.32
CA TYR A 439 16.59 27.93 -0.41
C TYR A 439 16.76 27.29 -1.79
N LEU A 440 15.71 27.22 -2.61
CA LEU A 440 15.78 26.64 -3.95
C LEU A 440 16.81 27.32 -4.87
N PRO A 441 16.93 28.67 -4.94
CA PRO A 441 17.89 29.32 -5.81
C PRO A 441 19.35 29.09 -5.38
N THR A 442 19.61 28.89 -4.09
CA THR A 442 20.96 28.81 -3.51
C THR A 442 21.43 27.35 -3.30
N THR A 443 20.56 26.36 -3.52
CA THR A 443 20.88 24.94 -3.30
C THR A 443 21.17 24.23 -4.63
N PRO A 444 22.30 23.51 -4.74
CA PRO A 444 22.61 22.75 -5.96
C PRO A 444 21.51 21.74 -6.30
N ARG A 445 20.95 21.82 -7.50
CA ARG A 445 19.83 20.97 -7.94
C ARG A 445 20.14 19.46 -7.93
N SER A 446 21.41 19.08 -8.04
CA SER A 446 21.88 17.69 -8.01
C SER A 446 21.94 17.11 -6.59
N SER A 447 21.96 17.95 -5.53
CA SER A 447 21.94 17.49 -4.13
C SER A 447 20.58 16.89 -3.74
N LEU A 448 20.53 16.09 -2.67
CA LEU A 448 19.28 15.54 -2.16
C LEU A 448 18.31 16.66 -1.74
N LEU A 449 18.81 17.67 -1.03
CA LEU A 449 18.00 18.84 -0.66
C LEU A 449 17.50 19.59 -1.89
N GLY A 450 18.35 19.83 -2.90
CA GLY A 450 17.96 20.52 -4.12
C GLY A 450 16.89 19.77 -4.92
N LYS A 451 16.98 18.44 -4.98
CA LYS A 451 15.95 17.58 -5.56
C LYS A 451 14.64 17.66 -4.77
N ALA A 452 14.70 17.65 -3.42
CA ALA A 452 13.53 17.77 -2.56
C ALA A 452 12.84 19.13 -2.73
N LEU A 453 13.60 20.23 -2.71
CA LEU A 453 13.08 21.59 -2.93
C LEU A 453 12.47 21.77 -4.32
N SER A 454 13.16 21.29 -5.38
CA SER A 454 12.67 21.39 -6.76
C SER A 454 11.36 20.61 -6.95
N TYR A 455 11.26 19.43 -6.35
CA TYR A 455 10.03 18.63 -6.38
C TYR A 455 8.89 19.32 -5.62
N ALA A 456 9.16 19.80 -4.41
CA ALA A 456 8.18 20.50 -3.59
C ALA A 456 7.65 21.76 -4.30
N HIS A 457 8.53 22.58 -4.89
CA HIS A 457 8.15 23.75 -5.67
C HIS A 457 7.25 23.38 -6.87
N GLY A 458 7.62 22.34 -7.63
CA GLY A 458 6.83 21.89 -8.79
C GLY A 458 5.45 21.35 -8.44
N GLN A 459 5.28 20.77 -7.24
CA GLN A 459 4.01 20.21 -6.77
C GLN A 459 3.17 21.17 -5.93
N TRP A 460 3.71 22.33 -5.55
CA TRP A 460 3.12 23.21 -4.55
C TRP A 460 1.71 23.68 -4.90
N LYS A 461 1.51 24.12 -6.13
CA LYS A 461 0.20 24.58 -6.63
C LYS A 461 -0.88 23.50 -6.56
N PHE A 462 -0.52 22.23 -6.76
CA PHE A 462 -1.45 21.12 -6.68
C PHE A 462 -1.71 20.73 -5.22
N LEU A 463 -0.66 20.80 -4.39
CA LEU A 463 -0.78 20.46 -2.98
C LEU A 463 -1.83 21.33 -2.28
N CYS A 464 -1.79 22.65 -2.47
CA CYS A 464 -2.70 23.58 -1.79
C CYS A 464 -4.17 23.34 -2.10
N ASN A 465 -4.50 22.66 -3.20
CA ASN A 465 -5.88 22.38 -3.60
C ASN A 465 -6.62 21.43 -2.63
N TYR A 466 -5.91 20.67 -1.77
CA TYR A 466 -6.60 19.85 -0.78
C TYR A 466 -7.42 20.67 0.25
N LEU A 467 -7.09 21.95 0.42
CA LEU A 467 -7.81 22.86 1.30
C LEU A 467 -9.24 23.14 0.82
N LEU A 468 -9.54 22.91 -0.47
CA LEU A 468 -10.80 23.29 -1.10
C LEU A 468 -11.98 22.38 -0.77
N HIS A 469 -11.75 21.18 -0.24
CA HIS A 469 -12.83 20.23 0.03
C HIS A 469 -12.61 19.48 1.35
N PRO A 470 -13.63 19.32 2.22
CA PRO A 470 -13.48 18.72 3.55
C PRO A 470 -13.08 17.24 3.50
N GLY A 471 -13.50 16.51 2.46
CA GLY A 471 -13.16 15.11 2.25
C GLY A 471 -11.72 14.86 1.82
N LEU A 472 -10.99 15.90 1.35
CA LEU A 472 -9.59 15.78 0.96
C LEU A 472 -8.67 15.85 2.17
N GLY A 473 -7.55 15.14 2.10
CA GLY A 473 -6.44 15.25 3.05
C GLY A 473 -5.15 15.73 2.38
N PRO A 474 -4.12 16.05 3.17
CA PRO A 474 -2.83 16.47 2.62
C PRO A 474 -2.08 15.34 1.89
N SER A 475 -2.53 14.09 2.00
CA SER A 475 -1.84 12.90 1.51
C SER A 475 -2.75 12.03 0.64
N ASN A 476 -2.15 11.41 -0.40
CA ASN A 476 -2.78 10.35 -1.22
C ASN A 476 -2.70 8.96 -0.56
N GLN A 477 -2.57 8.90 0.77
CA GLN A 477 -2.40 7.65 1.51
C GLN A 477 -3.56 6.66 1.30
N LEU A 478 -4.75 7.15 0.98
CA LEU A 478 -5.89 6.30 0.67
C LEU A 478 -5.62 5.40 -0.54
N ALA A 479 -5.02 5.96 -1.61
CA ALA A 479 -4.63 5.17 -2.78
C ALA A 479 -3.40 4.28 -2.48
N GLU A 480 -2.38 4.81 -1.80
CA GLU A 480 -1.20 4.03 -1.43
C GLU A 480 -1.56 2.80 -0.57
N ASN A 481 -2.42 2.97 0.44
CA ASN A 481 -2.89 1.85 1.26
C ASN A 481 -3.77 0.87 0.48
N GLY A 482 -4.53 1.36 -0.51
CA GLY A 482 -5.37 0.52 -1.37
C GLY A 482 -4.55 -0.42 -2.29
N ILE A 483 -3.37 -0.02 -2.70
CA ILE A 483 -2.44 -0.84 -3.49
C ILE A 483 -1.68 -1.86 -2.63
N ARG A 484 -1.50 -1.60 -1.32
CA ARG A 484 -0.70 -2.43 -0.42
C ARG A 484 -1.06 -3.92 -0.45
N PRO A 485 -2.34 -4.36 -0.48
CA PRO A 485 -2.68 -5.78 -0.59
C PRO A 485 -2.07 -6.47 -1.81
N VAL A 486 -2.04 -5.79 -2.95
CA VAL A 486 -1.40 -6.29 -4.18
C VAL A 486 0.11 -6.38 -4.00
N ALA A 487 0.74 -5.35 -3.41
CA ALA A 487 2.19 -5.33 -3.18
C ALA A 487 2.64 -6.45 -2.25
N VAL A 488 1.85 -6.79 -1.22
CA VAL A 488 2.09 -7.93 -0.32
C VAL A 488 1.83 -9.26 -1.04
N GLY A 489 0.68 -9.41 -1.69
CA GLY A 489 0.29 -10.63 -2.40
C GLY A 489 1.29 -11.01 -3.50
N ARG A 490 1.79 -10.01 -4.21
CA ARG A 490 2.80 -10.18 -5.26
C ARG A 490 4.08 -10.87 -4.77
N LYS A 491 4.48 -10.70 -3.51
CA LYS A 491 5.63 -11.42 -2.93
C LYS A 491 5.40 -12.94 -2.82
N ASN A 492 4.15 -13.39 -2.87
CA ASN A 492 3.78 -14.81 -2.78
C ASN A 492 3.51 -15.45 -4.14
N TYR A 493 2.76 -14.76 -5.04
CA TYR A 493 2.45 -15.31 -6.37
C TYR A 493 3.38 -14.80 -7.49
N LEU A 494 4.26 -13.83 -7.22
CA LEU A 494 5.31 -13.24 -8.04
C LEU A 494 4.81 -12.51 -9.30
N PHE A 495 4.05 -13.16 -10.17
CA PHE A 495 3.61 -12.65 -11.48
C PHE A 495 2.22 -13.16 -11.86
N ALA A 496 1.60 -12.54 -12.85
CA ALA A 496 0.45 -13.09 -13.56
C ALA A 496 0.94 -13.94 -14.74
N GLY A 497 0.36 -15.12 -14.94
CA GLY A 497 0.78 -16.07 -15.98
C GLY A 497 0.54 -15.58 -17.41
N ASP A 498 -0.41 -14.65 -17.59
CA ASP A 498 -0.78 -14.03 -18.86
C ASP A 498 -1.67 -12.79 -18.61
N PRO A 499 -2.03 -12.00 -19.65
CA PRO A 499 -2.91 -10.85 -19.54
C PRO A 499 -4.31 -11.18 -18.97
N ARG A 500 -4.84 -12.37 -19.24
CA ARG A 500 -6.13 -12.82 -18.70
C ARG A 500 -6.04 -12.97 -17.18
N GLY A 501 -4.93 -13.56 -16.69
CA GLY A 501 -4.64 -13.66 -15.25
C GLY A 501 -4.47 -12.31 -14.56
N ALA A 502 -3.87 -11.33 -15.24
CA ALA A 502 -3.74 -9.96 -14.72
C ALA A 502 -5.10 -9.25 -14.62
N LYS A 503 -6.00 -9.44 -15.61
CA LYS A 503 -7.38 -8.93 -15.56
C LYS A 503 -8.19 -9.58 -14.44
N ALA A 504 -8.08 -10.90 -14.27
CA ALA A 504 -8.73 -11.63 -13.18
C ALA A 504 -8.27 -11.12 -11.80
N LEU A 505 -6.97 -10.88 -11.64
CA LEU A 505 -6.40 -10.27 -10.44
C LEU A 505 -7.01 -8.90 -10.18
N ALA A 506 -7.08 -8.02 -11.17
CA ALA A 506 -7.68 -6.70 -11.07
C ALA A 506 -9.15 -6.77 -10.65
N CYS A 507 -9.93 -7.65 -11.29
CA CYS A 507 -11.34 -7.89 -10.97
C CYS A 507 -11.53 -8.28 -9.50
N TYR A 508 -10.86 -9.35 -9.05
CA TYR A 508 -11.07 -9.84 -7.69
C TYR A 508 -10.58 -8.87 -6.61
N TYR A 509 -9.45 -8.17 -6.82
CA TYR A 509 -9.06 -7.11 -5.89
C TYR A 509 -10.07 -5.96 -5.86
N SER A 510 -10.70 -5.61 -7.00
CA SER A 510 -11.74 -4.57 -7.02
C SER A 510 -12.94 -4.96 -6.15
N LEU A 511 -13.43 -6.17 -6.28
CA LEU A 511 -14.56 -6.68 -5.49
C LEU A 511 -14.20 -6.79 -3.99
N ILE A 512 -13.06 -7.39 -3.68
CA ILE A 512 -12.59 -7.64 -2.30
C ILE A 512 -12.34 -6.32 -1.57
N GLU A 513 -11.59 -5.41 -2.16
CA GLU A 513 -11.24 -4.16 -1.50
C GLU A 513 -12.43 -3.20 -1.41
N THR A 514 -13.39 -3.29 -2.35
CA THR A 514 -14.66 -2.56 -2.22
C THR A 514 -15.52 -3.13 -1.10
N ALA A 515 -15.61 -4.45 -0.95
CA ALA A 515 -16.31 -5.07 0.18
C ALA A 515 -15.73 -4.62 1.53
N LYS A 516 -14.40 -4.68 1.67
CA LYS A 516 -13.69 -4.19 2.87
C LYS A 516 -13.95 -2.72 3.16
N ALA A 517 -13.94 -1.88 2.11
CA ALA A 517 -14.20 -0.44 2.26
C ALA A 517 -15.63 -0.13 2.74
N ASN A 518 -16.56 -1.07 2.53
CA ASN A 518 -17.96 -1.01 2.99
C ASN A 518 -18.20 -1.81 4.28
N ASN A 519 -17.14 -2.25 4.97
CA ASN A 519 -17.21 -3.06 6.20
C ASN A 519 -17.95 -4.41 6.03
N ILE A 520 -17.94 -4.96 4.82
CA ILE A 520 -18.50 -6.28 4.52
C ILE A 520 -17.36 -7.30 4.45
N ARG A 521 -17.59 -8.50 5.01
CA ARG A 521 -16.62 -9.59 4.93
C ARG A 521 -16.44 -10.04 3.48
N PRO A 522 -15.21 -10.03 2.93
CA PRO A 522 -15.00 -10.33 1.52
C PRO A 522 -15.49 -11.72 1.09
N LEU A 523 -15.33 -12.75 1.93
CA LEU A 523 -15.81 -14.09 1.61
C LEU A 523 -17.34 -14.11 1.46
N THR A 524 -18.05 -13.51 2.40
CA THR A 524 -19.53 -13.39 2.35
C THR A 524 -19.99 -12.64 1.11
N TYR A 525 -19.32 -11.54 0.78
CA TYR A 525 -19.63 -10.76 -0.42
C TYR A 525 -19.34 -11.53 -1.72
N LEU A 526 -18.21 -12.22 -1.82
CA LEU A 526 -17.87 -13.03 -3.00
C LEU A 526 -18.89 -14.13 -3.21
N THR A 527 -19.28 -14.86 -2.15
CA THR A 527 -20.30 -15.90 -2.24
C THR A 527 -21.63 -15.31 -2.72
N PHE A 528 -22.07 -14.20 -2.12
CA PHE A 528 -23.28 -13.50 -2.55
C PHE A 528 -23.24 -13.10 -4.03
N VAL A 529 -22.14 -12.48 -4.48
CA VAL A 529 -21.98 -12.11 -5.89
C VAL A 529 -22.05 -13.34 -6.80
N PHE A 530 -21.37 -14.42 -6.46
CA PHE A 530 -21.33 -15.63 -7.28
C PHE A 530 -22.71 -16.33 -7.34
N ASP A 531 -23.50 -16.22 -6.28
CA ASP A 531 -24.86 -16.79 -6.24
C ASP A 531 -25.86 -15.99 -7.10
N HIS A 532 -25.62 -14.70 -7.33
CA HIS A 532 -26.62 -13.83 -7.94
C HIS A 532 -26.22 -13.26 -9.31
N ILE A 533 -24.95 -13.22 -9.66
CA ILE A 533 -24.47 -12.46 -10.83
C ILE A 533 -25.03 -13.02 -12.15
N ARG A 534 -25.19 -14.33 -12.29
CA ARG A 534 -25.74 -14.94 -13.50
C ARG A 534 -27.24 -14.67 -13.70
N SER A 535 -27.99 -14.58 -12.61
CA SER A 535 -29.41 -14.30 -12.62
C SER A 535 -29.73 -12.79 -12.68
N THR A 536 -28.73 -11.93 -12.49
CA THR A 536 -28.90 -10.48 -12.51
C THR A 536 -28.73 -9.93 -13.94
N PRO A 537 -29.75 -9.27 -14.51
CA PRO A 537 -29.62 -8.61 -15.79
C PRO A 537 -28.52 -7.55 -15.81
N GLY A 538 -27.84 -7.37 -16.94
CA GLY A 538 -26.71 -6.44 -17.06
C GLY A 538 -27.05 -4.99 -16.70
N ASP A 539 -28.25 -4.53 -17.00
CA ASP A 539 -28.77 -3.21 -16.66
C ASP A 539 -29.05 -3.00 -15.16
N ARG A 540 -29.16 -4.11 -14.41
CA ARG A 540 -29.39 -4.13 -12.96
C ARG A 540 -28.18 -4.57 -12.15
N MET A 541 -27.02 -4.70 -12.75
CA MET A 541 -25.80 -5.20 -12.09
C MET A 541 -25.44 -4.38 -10.83
N SER A 542 -25.84 -3.10 -10.77
CA SER A 542 -25.63 -2.23 -9.62
C SER A 542 -26.30 -2.69 -8.33
N VAL A 543 -27.31 -3.59 -8.40
CA VAL A 543 -27.96 -4.13 -7.17
C VAL A 543 -26.99 -5.02 -6.38
N LEU A 544 -25.95 -5.56 -7.03
CA LEU A 544 -24.92 -6.38 -6.41
C LEU A 544 -23.78 -5.56 -5.77
N LEU A 545 -23.83 -4.23 -5.86
CA LEU A 545 -22.85 -3.37 -5.20
C LEU A 545 -22.97 -3.46 -3.67
N PRO A 546 -21.88 -3.39 -2.90
CA PRO A 546 -21.88 -3.68 -1.47
C PRO A 546 -22.88 -2.90 -0.62
N TRP A 547 -23.16 -1.64 -0.98
CA TRP A 547 -24.10 -0.80 -0.24
C TRP A 547 -25.57 -1.06 -0.59
N ASN A 548 -25.84 -1.84 -1.66
CA ASN A 548 -27.18 -2.24 -2.08
C ASN A 548 -27.53 -3.67 -1.63
N CYS A 549 -26.55 -4.41 -1.07
CA CYS A 549 -26.74 -5.77 -0.60
C CYS A 549 -27.17 -5.80 0.87
N ASP A 550 -28.15 -6.63 1.21
CA ASP A 550 -28.54 -6.88 2.60
C ASP A 550 -27.62 -7.97 3.21
N LEU A 551 -26.38 -7.62 3.43
CA LEU A 551 -25.36 -8.49 4.03
C LEU A 551 -24.99 -7.96 5.40
N ALA A 552 -24.74 -8.85 6.36
CA ALA A 552 -24.27 -8.49 7.69
C ALA A 552 -22.95 -7.72 7.59
N ARG A 553 -22.92 -6.53 8.16
CA ARG A 553 -21.79 -5.60 8.20
C ARG A 553 -20.89 -5.85 9.38
#